data_d3af2bffbedbc44e054c81f7404ffbb2
#
_entry.id   d3af2bffbedbc44e054c81f7404ffbb2
#
_cell.length_a   1.000
_cell.length_b   1.000
_cell.length_c   1.000
_cell.angle_alpha   90.00
_cell.angle_beta   90.00
_cell.angle_gamma   90.00
#
_symmetry.space_group_name_H-M   'P 1'
#
loop_
_entity.id
_entity.type
_entity.pdbx_description
1 polymer ?
#
loop_
_entity_poly.entity_id
_entity_poly.type
_entity_poly.pdbx_seq_one_letter_code
_entity_poly.pdbx_strand_id
1 'polypeptide(L)'
;MRAAVIQFPGSNCDRDMAVALNRFTTKKDPVKMVWHKESGLPGNLDLIAIPGGFSFGDYLRCGAIAARSPIMNAVIEFANNGGYVLGVCNGFQVLTESGLLPGALMRNSNLKFICKNIQLKVETQSSNFTSCYSKNEIINTPIAHHDGNYNADKDTIKELKDHDRIAFSYVDNPNGSMGNIAGILSENRRVLGMMPHPERLNDPMLGGIDGNRLFQSIYETLVTS
;
A
#
# COMPACT_ATOMS: atom_id res chain seq x y z
N MET A 1 0.58 3.98 18.10
CA MET A 1 0.44 2.93 17.04
C MET A 1 1.68 2.04 17.09
N ARG A 2 1.50 0.72 17.05
CA ARG A 2 2.56 -0.29 16.98
C ARG A 2 2.59 -0.84 15.57
N ALA A 3 3.67 -0.61 14.84
CA ALA A 3 3.75 -0.95 13.44
C ALA A 3 4.97 -1.82 13.11
N ALA A 4 4.83 -2.66 12.10
CA ALA A 4 5.94 -3.41 11.52
C ALA A 4 6.04 -3.17 10.02
N VAL A 5 7.26 -3.17 9.51
CA VAL A 5 7.58 -3.14 8.08
C VAL A 5 8.22 -4.46 7.71
N ILE A 6 7.65 -5.13 6.72
CA ILE A 6 8.19 -6.40 6.21
C ILE A 6 9.34 -6.10 5.25
N GLN A 7 10.48 -6.74 5.48
CA GLN A 7 11.66 -6.60 4.61
C GLN A 7 11.83 -7.82 3.72
N PHE A 8 11.86 -7.60 2.41
CA PHE A 8 12.27 -8.60 1.44
C PHE A 8 13.60 -8.20 0.82
N PRO A 9 14.40 -9.13 0.29
CA PRO A 9 15.55 -8.80 -0.54
C PRO A 9 15.11 -7.88 -1.70
N GLY A 10 15.70 -6.68 -1.79
CA GLY A 10 15.37 -5.70 -2.83
C GLY A 10 14.20 -4.75 -2.51
N SER A 11 13.58 -4.82 -1.32
CA SER A 11 12.58 -3.85 -0.84
C SER A 11 13.26 -2.54 -0.43
N ASN A 12 13.74 -1.77 -1.38
CA ASN A 12 14.55 -0.57 -1.12
C ASN A 12 13.76 0.64 -0.60
N CYS A 13 12.42 0.55 -0.48
CA CYS A 13 11.57 1.57 0.14
C CYS A 13 11.21 1.24 1.61
N ASP A 14 11.78 0.19 2.18
CA ASP A 14 11.49 -0.26 3.55
C ASP A 14 11.86 0.79 4.59
N ARG A 15 13.01 1.45 4.41
CA ARG A 15 13.45 2.55 5.28
C ARG A 15 12.55 3.78 5.16
N ASP A 16 12.14 4.17 3.95
CA ASP A 16 11.25 5.31 3.73
C ASP A 16 9.92 5.06 4.44
N MET A 17 9.37 3.85 4.32
CA MET A 17 8.15 3.44 5.01
C MET A 17 8.32 3.47 6.53
N ALA A 18 9.42 2.96 7.07
CA ALA A 18 9.70 2.98 8.50
C ALA A 18 9.83 4.41 9.04
N VAL A 19 10.49 5.31 8.30
CA VAL A 19 10.61 6.72 8.67
C VAL A 19 9.24 7.41 8.69
N ALA A 20 8.40 7.17 7.68
CA ALA A 20 7.05 7.72 7.63
C ALA A 20 6.21 7.26 8.83
N LEU A 21 6.21 5.97 9.12
CA LEU A 21 5.44 5.38 10.23
C LEU A 21 5.97 5.79 11.60
N ASN A 22 7.29 5.97 11.76
CA ASN A 22 7.89 6.39 13.04
C ASN A 22 7.41 7.77 13.52
N ARG A 23 6.83 8.59 12.65
CA ARG A 23 6.18 9.86 13.05
C ARG A 23 4.92 9.63 13.91
N PHE A 24 4.34 8.43 13.82
CA PHE A 24 3.10 8.02 14.48
C PHE A 24 3.30 6.94 15.54
N THR A 25 4.54 6.61 15.87
CA THR A 25 4.92 5.68 16.92
C THR A 25 5.53 6.44 18.10
N THR A 26 5.84 5.74 19.20
CA THR A 26 6.56 6.33 20.33
C THR A 26 8.04 5.96 20.29
N LYS A 27 8.89 6.77 20.92
CA LYS A 27 10.33 6.45 21.07
C LYS A 27 10.59 5.13 21.82
N LYS A 28 9.63 4.71 22.66
CA LYS A 28 9.73 3.44 23.43
C LYS A 28 9.32 2.22 22.61
N ASP A 29 8.50 2.43 21.57
CA ASP A 29 8.03 1.36 20.70
C ASP A 29 8.10 1.84 19.23
N PRO A 30 9.32 1.90 18.67
CA PRO A 30 9.52 2.31 17.27
C PRO A 30 9.01 1.22 16.32
N VAL A 31 8.89 1.57 15.04
CA VAL A 31 8.55 0.62 13.97
C VAL A 31 9.51 -0.57 13.98
N LYS A 32 8.96 -1.77 13.95
CA LYS A 32 9.72 -3.02 13.92
C LYS A 32 9.99 -3.44 12.48
N MET A 33 11.24 -3.73 12.17
CA MET A 33 11.63 -4.29 10.87
C MET A 33 11.61 -5.81 10.97
N VAL A 34 10.81 -6.47 10.12
CA VAL A 34 10.60 -7.92 10.16
C VAL A 34 11.13 -8.54 8.87
N TRP A 35 12.09 -9.45 8.99
CA TRP A 35 12.72 -10.09 7.84
C TRP A 35 11.83 -11.18 7.24
N HIS A 36 11.79 -11.28 5.93
CA HIS A 36 10.90 -12.20 5.20
C HIS A 36 11.04 -13.69 5.56
N LYS A 37 12.18 -14.10 6.15
CA LYS A 37 12.41 -15.48 6.57
C LYS A 37 11.85 -15.80 7.95
N GLU A 38 11.43 -14.80 8.70
CA GLU A 38 10.77 -15.04 9.97
C GLU A 38 9.41 -15.71 9.72
N SER A 39 9.01 -16.58 10.64
CA SER A 39 7.74 -17.33 10.56
C SER A 39 6.63 -16.71 11.41
N GLY A 40 6.93 -15.69 12.20
CA GLY A 40 5.99 -15.03 13.10
C GLY A 40 6.18 -13.53 13.17
N LEU A 41 5.11 -12.83 13.52
CA LEU A 41 5.09 -11.39 13.72
C LEU A 41 5.38 -11.04 15.18
N PRO A 42 5.95 -9.86 15.45
CA PRO A 42 5.99 -9.31 16.79
C PRO A 42 4.58 -9.22 17.41
N GLY A 43 4.48 -9.46 18.70
CA GLY A 43 3.17 -9.38 19.40
C GLY A 43 2.59 -7.96 19.40
N ASN A 44 1.26 -7.90 19.50
CA ASN A 44 0.50 -6.65 19.70
C ASN A 44 0.69 -5.59 18.60
N LEU A 45 0.77 -5.98 17.35
CA LEU A 45 0.81 -5.04 16.22
C LEU A 45 -0.58 -4.47 15.92
N ASP A 46 -0.60 -3.20 15.54
CA ASP A 46 -1.78 -2.50 15.06
C ASP A 46 -1.77 -2.41 13.53
N LEU A 47 -0.57 -2.27 12.91
CA LEU A 47 -0.38 -2.11 11.48
C LEU A 47 0.83 -2.90 10.97
N ILE A 48 0.67 -3.55 9.84
CA ILE A 48 1.77 -4.10 9.03
C ILE A 48 1.86 -3.32 7.73
N ALA A 49 3.08 -2.89 7.37
CA ALA A 49 3.35 -2.29 6.07
C ALA A 49 4.24 -3.20 5.23
N ILE A 50 3.83 -3.43 3.99
CA ILE A 50 4.62 -4.08 2.95
C ILE A 50 5.12 -2.98 2.02
N PRO A 51 6.43 -2.67 2.05
CA PRO A 51 6.99 -1.52 1.37
C PRO A 51 7.11 -1.74 -0.13
N GLY A 52 7.39 -0.64 -0.83
CA GLY A 52 7.79 -0.67 -2.23
C GLY A 52 9.22 -1.16 -2.43
N GLY A 53 9.59 -1.29 -3.69
CA GLY A 53 10.90 -1.74 -4.14
C GLY A 53 10.79 -2.78 -5.24
N PHE A 54 11.79 -3.65 -5.30
CA PHE A 54 11.92 -4.71 -6.31
C PHE A 54 12.20 -6.03 -5.59
N SER A 55 11.22 -6.52 -4.81
CA SER A 55 11.39 -7.73 -4.01
C SER A 55 11.88 -8.91 -4.86
N PHE A 56 12.98 -9.53 -4.43
CA PHE A 56 13.67 -10.60 -5.17
C PHE A 56 14.03 -10.24 -6.62
N GLY A 57 14.23 -8.92 -6.93
CA GLY A 57 14.57 -8.44 -8.26
C GLY A 57 13.45 -8.54 -9.29
N ASP A 58 12.19 -8.66 -8.84
CA ASP A 58 10.97 -8.81 -9.66
C ASP A 58 11.03 -10.02 -10.63
N TYR A 59 11.83 -11.04 -10.29
CA TYR A 59 11.87 -12.28 -11.04
C TYR A 59 10.51 -12.97 -11.04
N LEU A 60 10.15 -13.59 -12.15
CA LEU A 60 8.86 -14.15 -12.50
C LEU A 60 7.86 -12.99 -12.72
N ARG A 61 7.03 -12.72 -11.74
CA ARG A 61 6.08 -11.63 -11.69
C ARG A 61 6.33 -10.83 -10.43
N CYS A 62 6.25 -9.50 -10.50
CA CYS A 62 6.51 -8.63 -9.35
C CYS A 62 5.65 -9.04 -8.14
N GLY A 63 6.29 -9.21 -6.99
CA GLY A 63 5.63 -9.65 -5.76
C GLY A 63 5.41 -11.17 -5.62
N ALA A 64 5.50 -11.97 -6.69
CA ALA A 64 5.12 -13.39 -6.66
C ALA A 64 6.00 -14.24 -5.73
N ILE A 65 7.31 -14.00 -5.71
CA ILE A 65 8.24 -14.72 -4.80
C ILE A 65 8.04 -14.21 -3.36
N ALA A 66 7.89 -12.90 -3.18
CA ALA A 66 7.67 -12.30 -1.88
C ALA A 66 6.38 -12.80 -1.22
N ALA A 67 5.28 -12.94 -1.97
CA ALA A 67 4.01 -13.48 -1.49
C ALA A 67 4.11 -14.93 -0.95
N ARG A 68 5.16 -15.66 -1.30
CA ARG A 68 5.42 -17.04 -0.84
C ARG A 68 6.47 -17.11 0.29
N SER A 69 6.96 -15.98 0.76
CA SER A 69 7.92 -15.93 1.88
C SER A 69 7.27 -16.41 3.18
N PRO A 70 8.04 -17.06 4.08
CA PRO A 70 7.50 -17.59 5.34
C PRO A 70 6.66 -16.61 6.14
N ILE A 71 7.09 -15.35 6.25
CA ILE A 71 6.40 -14.31 6.99
C ILE A 71 5.00 -14.01 6.46
N MET A 72 4.75 -14.23 5.15
CA MET A 72 3.46 -13.89 4.54
C MET A 72 2.30 -14.74 5.08
N ASN A 73 2.56 -15.94 5.57
CA ASN A 73 1.52 -16.72 6.25
C ASN A 73 1.01 -15.99 7.51
N ALA A 74 1.93 -15.44 8.30
CA ALA A 74 1.56 -14.67 9.49
C ALA A 74 0.91 -13.31 9.13
N VAL A 75 1.33 -12.67 8.04
CA VAL A 75 0.70 -11.43 7.52
C VAL A 75 -0.74 -11.71 7.07
N ILE A 76 -0.97 -12.81 6.35
CA ILE A 76 -2.31 -13.22 5.88
C ILE A 76 -3.21 -13.53 7.08
N GLU A 77 -2.70 -14.28 8.07
CA GLU A 77 -3.44 -14.57 9.30
C GLU A 77 -3.79 -13.27 10.05
N PHE A 78 -2.83 -12.36 10.20
CA PHE A 78 -3.05 -11.05 10.83
C PHE A 78 -4.13 -10.24 10.12
N ALA A 79 -4.11 -10.18 8.78
CA ALA A 79 -5.12 -9.49 7.98
C ALA A 79 -6.51 -10.13 8.14
N ASN A 80 -6.59 -11.47 8.09
CA ASN A 80 -7.84 -12.21 8.24
C ASN A 80 -8.44 -12.06 9.65
N ASN A 81 -7.61 -11.89 10.66
CA ASN A 81 -8.03 -11.58 12.03
C ASN A 81 -8.37 -10.09 12.24
N GLY A 82 -8.41 -9.30 11.16
CA GLY A 82 -8.84 -7.90 11.18
C GLY A 82 -7.73 -6.91 11.49
N GLY A 83 -6.47 -7.30 11.40
CA GLY A 83 -5.34 -6.37 11.47
C GLY A 83 -5.24 -5.46 10.25
N TYR A 84 -4.64 -4.28 10.43
CA TYR A 84 -4.45 -3.34 9.32
C TYR A 84 -3.19 -3.67 8.53
N VAL A 85 -3.32 -3.73 7.20
CA VAL A 85 -2.20 -3.99 6.29
C VAL A 85 -2.15 -2.92 5.19
N LEU A 86 -0.99 -2.30 5.01
CA LEU A 86 -0.73 -1.34 3.95
C LEU A 86 0.33 -1.91 2.99
N GLY A 87 -0.01 -2.04 1.71
CA GLY A 87 0.94 -2.40 0.66
C GLY A 87 1.15 -1.25 -0.32
N VAL A 88 2.40 -0.81 -0.47
CA VAL A 88 2.75 0.31 -1.36
C VAL A 88 3.61 -0.20 -2.51
N CYS A 89 3.25 0.15 -3.75
CA CYS A 89 3.95 -0.21 -4.98
C CYS A 89 4.20 -1.72 -5.06
N ASN A 90 5.42 -2.20 -4.88
CA ASN A 90 5.70 -3.64 -4.81
C ASN A 90 4.92 -4.34 -3.69
N GLY A 91 4.65 -3.67 -2.58
CA GLY A 91 3.77 -4.18 -1.53
C GLY A 91 2.34 -4.42 -2.01
N PHE A 92 1.79 -3.58 -2.87
CA PHE A 92 0.47 -3.83 -3.48
C PHE A 92 0.51 -5.06 -4.41
N GLN A 93 1.58 -5.22 -5.18
CA GLN A 93 1.80 -6.43 -5.99
C GLN A 93 1.84 -7.69 -5.11
N VAL A 94 2.53 -7.65 -3.98
CA VAL A 94 2.55 -8.76 -3.00
C VAL A 94 1.15 -9.05 -2.45
N LEU A 95 0.36 -8.02 -2.15
CA LEU A 95 -1.01 -8.21 -1.64
C LEU A 95 -1.94 -8.86 -2.67
N THR A 96 -1.81 -8.54 -3.96
CA THR A 96 -2.58 -9.22 -5.03
C THR A 96 -2.09 -10.64 -5.25
N GLU A 97 -0.77 -10.87 -5.25
CA GLU A 97 -0.18 -12.21 -5.42
C GLU A 97 -0.48 -13.16 -4.24
N SER A 98 -0.68 -12.62 -3.04
CA SER A 98 -1.07 -13.39 -1.84
C SER A 98 -2.57 -13.62 -1.70
N GLY A 99 -3.40 -13.01 -2.57
CA GLY A 99 -4.85 -13.11 -2.52
C GLY A 99 -5.52 -12.25 -1.45
N LEU A 100 -4.79 -11.38 -0.76
CA LEU A 100 -5.37 -10.43 0.20
C LEU A 100 -6.14 -9.29 -0.48
N LEU A 101 -5.82 -9.01 -1.73
CA LEU A 101 -6.55 -8.07 -2.59
C LEU A 101 -6.83 -8.71 -3.95
N PRO A 102 -7.98 -8.42 -4.58
CA PRO A 102 -8.31 -8.96 -5.89
C PRO A 102 -7.53 -8.30 -7.03
N GLY A 103 -7.48 -8.97 -8.19
CA GLY A 103 -6.82 -8.47 -9.40
C GLY A 103 -5.33 -8.76 -9.45
N ALA A 104 -4.63 -8.07 -10.35
CA ALA A 104 -3.19 -8.21 -10.58
C ALA A 104 -2.59 -6.90 -11.08
N LEU A 105 -1.32 -6.67 -10.80
CA LEU A 105 -0.53 -5.56 -11.35
C LEU A 105 0.25 -6.08 -12.57
N MET A 106 -0.03 -5.49 -13.70
CA MET A 106 0.58 -5.82 -14.98
C MET A 106 1.59 -4.75 -15.39
N ARG A 107 2.38 -5.05 -16.41
CA ARG A 107 3.30 -4.10 -17.01
C ARG A 107 2.57 -2.83 -17.47
N ASN A 108 3.18 -1.66 -17.24
CA ASN A 108 2.65 -0.39 -17.73
C ASN A 108 2.34 -0.48 -19.22
N SER A 109 1.23 0.10 -19.66
CA SER A 109 0.76 0.00 -21.06
C SER A 109 1.78 0.52 -22.09
N ASN A 110 2.65 1.46 -21.68
CA ASN A 110 3.73 2.00 -22.52
C ASN A 110 5.03 1.19 -22.45
N LEU A 111 5.07 0.10 -21.70
CA LEU A 111 6.22 -0.79 -21.49
C LEU A 111 7.46 -0.11 -20.91
N LYS A 112 7.31 1.07 -20.29
CA LYS A 112 8.41 1.85 -19.70
C LYS A 112 8.28 1.95 -18.19
N PHE A 113 9.41 2.07 -17.52
CA PHE A 113 9.46 2.51 -16.13
C PHE A 113 9.01 3.97 -16.05
N ILE A 114 8.09 4.27 -15.14
CA ILE A 114 7.55 5.61 -14.93
C ILE A 114 7.95 6.06 -13.54
N CYS A 115 8.67 7.20 -13.47
CA CYS A 115 9.03 7.85 -12.21
C CYS A 115 8.68 9.34 -12.32
N LYS A 116 7.60 9.76 -11.66
CA LYS A 116 7.11 11.15 -11.67
C LYS A 116 6.10 11.41 -10.56
N ASN A 117 5.88 12.67 -10.24
CA ASN A 117 4.72 13.07 -9.45
C ASN A 117 3.45 12.98 -10.30
N ILE A 118 2.38 12.51 -9.70
CA ILE A 118 1.05 12.38 -10.32
C ILE A 118 -0.03 12.92 -9.38
N GLN A 119 -1.20 13.19 -9.94
CA GLN A 119 -2.38 13.54 -9.19
C GLN A 119 -3.29 12.35 -8.98
N LEU A 120 -3.71 12.16 -7.74
CA LEU A 120 -4.71 11.18 -7.33
C LEU A 120 -5.98 11.88 -6.91
N LYS A 121 -7.09 11.28 -7.24
CA LYS A 121 -8.39 11.60 -6.68
C LYS A 121 -8.68 10.63 -5.53
N VAL A 122 -9.07 11.14 -4.38
CA VAL A 122 -9.57 10.35 -3.26
C VAL A 122 -11.00 9.93 -3.56
N GLU A 123 -11.24 8.65 -3.81
CA GLU A 123 -12.56 8.13 -4.19
C GLU A 123 -13.46 7.88 -2.99
N THR A 124 -12.89 7.45 -1.87
CA THR A 124 -13.63 7.23 -0.61
C THR A 124 -12.90 7.82 0.58
N GLN A 125 -13.65 8.42 1.51
CA GLN A 125 -13.17 8.81 2.85
C GLN A 125 -13.66 7.86 3.95
N SER A 126 -14.46 6.85 3.59
CA SER A 126 -15.07 5.91 4.53
C SER A 126 -14.13 4.78 4.93
N SER A 127 -12.82 4.97 4.84
CA SER A 127 -11.80 4.01 5.23
C SER A 127 -10.87 4.63 6.27
N ASN A 128 -10.40 3.80 7.19
CA ASN A 128 -9.40 4.20 8.18
C ASN A 128 -8.05 4.62 7.58
N PHE A 129 -7.80 4.35 6.30
CA PHE A 129 -6.66 4.85 5.55
C PHE A 129 -6.90 6.21 4.89
N THR A 130 -8.16 6.64 4.76
CA THR A 130 -8.53 7.83 3.99
C THR A 130 -9.36 8.85 4.76
N SER A 131 -9.61 8.63 6.04
CA SER A 131 -10.49 9.47 6.89
C SER A 131 -10.02 10.91 7.05
N CYS A 132 -8.71 11.19 6.91
CA CYS A 132 -8.14 12.54 6.97
C CYS A 132 -8.14 13.27 5.61
N TYR A 133 -8.68 12.66 4.56
CA TYR A 133 -8.90 13.30 3.27
C TYR A 133 -10.36 13.64 3.07
N SER A 134 -10.66 14.54 2.15
CA SER A 134 -12.03 14.79 1.68
C SER A 134 -12.34 13.93 0.47
N LYS A 135 -13.57 13.47 0.33
CA LYS A 135 -14.01 12.75 -0.88
C LYS A 135 -13.88 13.66 -2.10
N ASN A 136 -13.35 13.12 -3.21
CA ASN A 136 -13.02 13.80 -4.46
C ASN A 136 -11.86 14.82 -4.35
N GLU A 137 -11.16 14.88 -3.24
CA GLU A 137 -9.97 15.70 -3.11
C GLU A 137 -8.88 15.23 -4.09
N ILE A 138 -8.15 16.18 -4.68
CA ILE A 138 -7.00 15.91 -5.52
C ILE A 138 -5.74 16.11 -4.68
N ILE A 139 -4.91 15.07 -4.63
CA ILE A 139 -3.64 15.05 -3.90
C ILE A 139 -2.48 14.72 -4.84
N ASN A 140 -1.29 15.15 -4.51
CA ASN A 140 -0.08 14.80 -5.24
C ASN A 140 0.62 13.63 -4.57
N THR A 141 1.20 12.74 -5.37
CA THR A 141 1.96 11.60 -4.86
C THR A 141 2.93 11.12 -5.94
N PRO A 142 4.18 10.74 -5.61
CA PRO A 142 5.10 10.17 -6.57
C PRO A 142 4.75 8.70 -6.90
N ILE A 143 5.04 8.31 -8.13
CA ILE A 143 5.08 6.91 -8.59
C ILE A 143 6.47 6.57 -9.12
N ALA A 144 6.88 5.30 -8.95
CA ALA A 144 8.13 4.77 -9.46
C ALA A 144 7.97 3.27 -9.74
N HIS A 145 7.47 2.88 -10.91
CA HIS A 145 7.16 1.49 -11.23
C HIS A 145 7.23 1.16 -12.72
N HIS A 146 7.44 -0.11 -13.02
CA HIS A 146 7.37 -0.71 -14.34
C HIS A 146 6.08 -1.51 -14.54
N ASP A 147 5.58 -2.12 -13.47
CA ASP A 147 4.40 -2.98 -13.44
C ASP A 147 3.37 -2.42 -12.46
N GLY A 148 2.74 -1.29 -12.83
CA GLY A 148 1.76 -0.59 -12.00
C GLY A 148 0.34 -0.60 -12.59
N ASN A 149 0.12 -1.26 -13.72
CA ASN A 149 -1.14 -1.33 -14.43
C ASN A 149 -2.08 -2.33 -13.75
N TYR A 150 -3.02 -1.84 -12.95
CA TYR A 150 -4.01 -2.69 -12.28
C TYR A 150 -5.01 -3.27 -13.25
N ASN A 151 -5.18 -4.59 -13.22
CA ASN A 151 -6.10 -5.34 -14.03
C ASN A 151 -6.92 -6.32 -13.20
N ALA A 152 -8.21 -6.42 -13.50
CA ALA A 152 -9.13 -7.41 -12.96
C ALA A 152 -10.23 -7.70 -13.97
N ASP A 153 -11.03 -8.76 -13.78
CA ASP A 153 -12.22 -8.99 -14.58
C ASP A 153 -13.28 -7.91 -14.33
N LYS A 154 -14.28 -7.87 -15.21
CA LYS A 154 -15.31 -6.82 -15.17
C LYS A 154 -16.18 -6.89 -13.92
N ASP A 155 -16.41 -8.08 -13.40
CA ASP A 155 -17.24 -8.29 -12.21
C ASP A 155 -16.50 -7.80 -10.96
N THR A 156 -15.22 -8.11 -10.84
CA THR A 156 -14.33 -7.57 -9.79
C THR A 156 -14.28 -6.03 -9.83
N ILE A 157 -14.10 -5.42 -11.01
CA ILE A 157 -14.10 -3.96 -11.13
C ILE A 157 -15.45 -3.36 -10.72
N LYS A 158 -16.55 -4.02 -11.11
CA LYS A 158 -17.89 -3.60 -10.73
C LYS A 158 -18.08 -3.68 -9.22
N GLU A 159 -17.70 -4.80 -8.61
CA GLU A 159 -17.77 -5.02 -7.16
C GLU A 159 -16.97 -3.97 -6.37
N LEU A 160 -15.73 -3.68 -6.79
CA LEU A 160 -14.91 -2.65 -6.16
C LEU A 160 -15.60 -1.27 -6.18
N LYS A 161 -16.32 -0.95 -7.26
CA LYS A 161 -17.08 0.31 -7.39
C LYS A 161 -18.35 0.30 -6.54
N ASP A 162 -19.15 -0.74 -6.66
CA ASP A 162 -20.45 -0.85 -5.99
C ASP A 162 -20.30 -0.84 -4.46
N HIS A 163 -19.20 -1.41 -3.94
CA HIS A 163 -18.89 -1.46 -2.51
C HIS A 163 -17.95 -0.34 -2.03
N ASP A 164 -17.72 0.71 -2.83
CA ASP A 164 -16.87 1.87 -2.47
C ASP A 164 -15.47 1.43 -1.98
N ARG A 165 -14.86 0.43 -2.66
CA ARG A 165 -13.57 -0.16 -2.32
C ARG A 165 -12.39 0.36 -3.16
N ILE A 166 -12.64 1.32 -4.06
CA ILE A 166 -11.58 2.07 -4.73
C ILE A 166 -11.18 3.22 -3.79
N ALA A 167 -9.96 3.16 -3.25
CA ALA A 167 -9.48 4.20 -2.34
C ALA A 167 -9.00 5.43 -3.12
N PHE A 168 -8.23 5.19 -4.17
CA PHE A 168 -7.62 6.23 -5.00
C PHE A 168 -7.72 5.90 -6.48
N SER A 169 -7.93 6.92 -7.31
CA SER A 169 -7.82 6.83 -8.76
C SER A 169 -6.83 7.85 -9.30
N TYR A 170 -6.21 7.55 -10.44
CA TYR A 170 -5.39 8.50 -11.19
C TYR A 170 -6.27 9.56 -11.85
N VAL A 171 -5.92 10.85 -11.74
CA VAL A 171 -6.55 11.92 -12.52
C VAL A 171 -6.18 11.74 -13.99
N ASP A 172 -4.88 11.64 -14.26
CA ASP A 172 -4.35 11.28 -15.57
C ASP A 172 -3.70 9.90 -15.47
N ASN A 173 -4.28 8.89 -16.11
CA ASN A 173 -3.84 7.51 -16.01
C ASN A 173 -2.46 7.31 -16.66
N PRO A 174 -1.40 7.07 -15.86
CA PRO A 174 -0.04 7.02 -16.41
C PRO A 174 0.33 5.64 -16.97
N ASN A 175 -0.37 4.59 -16.59
CA ASN A 175 0.10 3.22 -16.71
C ASN A 175 -0.89 2.24 -17.34
N GLY A 176 -2.13 2.69 -17.66
CA GLY A 176 -3.16 1.87 -18.28
C GLY A 176 -4.06 1.12 -17.29
N SER A 177 -3.99 1.41 -15.99
CA SER A 177 -4.84 0.77 -14.96
C SER A 177 -6.33 0.84 -15.31
N MET A 178 -7.03 -0.28 -15.19
CA MET A 178 -8.46 -0.36 -15.45
C MET A 178 -9.22 0.57 -14.48
N GLY A 179 -10.16 1.35 -15.05
CA GLY A 179 -10.96 2.31 -14.27
C GLY A 179 -10.12 3.39 -13.59
N ASN A 180 -8.90 3.67 -14.07
CA ASN A 180 -7.94 4.59 -13.46
C ASN A 180 -7.54 4.22 -12.02
N ILE A 181 -7.74 2.98 -11.60
CA ILE A 181 -7.50 2.54 -10.23
C ILE A 181 -6.01 2.70 -9.88
N ALA A 182 -5.75 3.43 -8.78
CA ALA A 182 -4.43 3.62 -8.20
C ALA A 182 -4.24 2.89 -6.87
N GLY A 183 -5.34 2.58 -6.18
CA GLY A 183 -5.35 1.83 -4.93
C GLY A 183 -6.73 1.32 -4.57
N ILE A 184 -6.78 0.14 -3.95
CA ILE A 184 -8.01 -0.57 -3.56
C ILE A 184 -7.96 -1.06 -2.12
N LEU A 185 -9.14 -1.29 -1.56
CA LEU A 185 -9.37 -1.83 -0.22
C LEU A 185 -9.88 -3.29 -0.28
N SER A 186 -9.53 -4.07 0.74
CA SER A 186 -10.18 -5.37 1.01
C SER A 186 -11.65 -5.18 1.37
N GLU A 187 -12.42 -6.28 1.45
CA GLU A 187 -13.84 -6.24 1.82
C GLU A 187 -14.07 -5.59 3.20
N ASN A 188 -13.26 -5.96 4.18
CA ASN A 188 -13.32 -5.38 5.52
C ASN A 188 -12.64 -4.01 5.65
N ARG A 189 -12.12 -3.46 4.55
CA ARG A 189 -11.44 -2.16 4.45
C ARG A 189 -10.21 -1.99 5.33
N ARG A 190 -9.64 -3.12 5.83
CA ARG A 190 -8.45 -3.11 6.69
C ARG A 190 -7.15 -3.44 5.96
N VAL A 191 -7.24 -3.79 4.68
CA VAL A 191 -6.07 -3.95 3.80
C VAL A 191 -6.17 -2.91 2.69
N LEU A 192 -5.15 -2.08 2.55
CA LEU A 192 -5.01 -1.12 1.45
C LEU A 192 -3.79 -1.48 0.61
N GLY A 193 -3.98 -1.62 -0.69
CA GLY A 193 -2.90 -1.67 -1.67
C GLY A 193 -2.96 -0.46 -2.59
N MET A 194 -1.82 0.21 -2.82
CA MET A 194 -1.73 1.34 -3.74
C MET A 194 -0.38 1.40 -4.44
N MET A 195 -0.36 1.82 -5.71
CA MET A 195 0.89 1.96 -6.47
C MET A 195 1.70 3.22 -6.15
N PRO A 196 1.07 4.39 -5.90
CA PRO A 196 1.77 5.60 -5.48
C PRO A 196 2.42 5.48 -4.11
N HIS A 197 3.47 6.29 -3.87
CA HIS A 197 4.32 6.26 -2.68
C HIS A 197 4.00 7.40 -1.69
N PRO A 198 3.04 7.27 -0.78
CA PRO A 198 2.73 8.29 0.21
C PRO A 198 3.89 8.54 1.19
N GLU A 199 4.71 7.50 1.47
CA GLU A 199 5.89 7.60 2.33
C GLU A 199 6.98 8.53 1.80
N ARG A 200 6.93 8.86 0.51
CA ARG A 200 7.88 9.76 -0.17
C ARG A 200 7.38 11.19 -0.32
N LEU A 201 6.15 11.48 0.14
CA LEU A 201 5.58 12.82 0.17
C LEU A 201 4.93 13.11 1.53
N ASN A 202 5.70 12.89 2.60
CA ASN A 202 5.26 13.00 3.98
C ASN A 202 6.06 14.06 4.78
N ASP A 203 6.91 14.84 4.11
CA ASP A 203 7.75 15.88 4.69
C ASP A 203 7.87 17.06 3.73
N PRO A 204 7.72 18.32 4.21
CA PRO A 204 7.92 19.50 3.36
C PRO A 204 9.27 19.50 2.63
N MET A 205 10.32 18.95 3.24
CA MET A 205 11.66 18.81 2.62
C MET A 205 11.67 17.85 1.43
N LEU A 206 10.68 16.94 1.33
CA LEU A 206 10.49 16.03 0.21
C LEU A 206 9.56 16.60 -0.88
N GLY A 207 9.13 17.86 -0.73
CA GLY A 207 8.29 18.55 -1.71
C GLY A 207 6.80 18.57 -1.40
N GLY A 208 6.35 18.02 -0.26
CA GLY A 208 4.95 18.08 0.18
C GLY A 208 4.63 17.13 1.33
N ILE A 209 3.38 17.23 1.79
CA ILE A 209 2.88 16.45 2.93
C ILE A 209 1.59 15.69 2.60
N ASP A 210 1.18 15.62 1.35
CA ASP A 210 -0.09 15.00 0.95
C ASP A 210 -0.16 13.51 1.37
N GLY A 211 0.97 12.80 1.31
CA GLY A 211 1.07 11.41 1.74
C GLY A 211 0.99 11.21 3.25
N ASN A 212 1.33 12.24 4.05
CA ASN A 212 1.32 12.13 5.51
C ASN A 212 -0.08 11.85 6.06
N ARG A 213 -1.12 12.37 5.41
CA ARG A 213 -2.52 12.21 5.85
C ARG A 213 -3.02 10.75 5.77
N LEU A 214 -2.41 9.91 4.93
CA LEU A 214 -2.71 8.48 4.92
C LEU A 214 -2.29 7.82 6.24
N PHE A 215 -1.08 8.10 6.70
CA PHE A 215 -0.56 7.57 7.96
C PHE A 215 -1.27 8.18 9.17
N GLN A 216 -1.66 9.46 9.08
CA GLN A 216 -2.46 10.14 10.10
C GLN A 216 -3.85 9.51 10.22
N SER A 217 -4.51 9.19 9.11
CA SER A 217 -5.83 8.56 9.09
C SER A 217 -5.85 7.26 9.90
N ILE A 218 -4.87 6.39 9.66
CA ILE A 218 -4.82 5.13 10.39
C ILE A 218 -4.39 5.31 11.85
N TYR A 219 -3.49 6.26 12.13
CA TYR A 219 -3.08 6.59 13.50
C TYR A 219 -4.26 7.10 14.33
N GLU A 220 -5.03 8.06 13.83
CA GLU A 220 -6.19 8.61 14.52
C GLU A 220 -7.24 7.54 14.81
N THR A 221 -7.50 6.65 13.85
CA THR A 221 -8.39 5.51 14.06
C THR A 221 -7.94 4.63 15.23
N LEU A 222 -6.65 4.30 15.30
CA LEU A 222 -6.10 3.38 16.30
C LEU A 222 -5.96 4.01 17.70
N VAL A 223 -5.95 5.33 17.80
CA VAL A 223 -5.85 6.05 19.09
C VAL A 223 -7.24 6.37 19.65
N THR A 224 -8.26 6.47 18.77
CA THR A 224 -9.63 6.78 19.16
C THR A 224 -10.53 5.55 19.37
N SER A 225 -10.02 4.35 19.04
CA SER A 225 -10.66 3.05 19.28
C SER A 225 -10.24 2.47 20.63
#